data_0f7d8952531575b90a1284bc21c2ac39
#
_entry.id   0f7d8952531575b90a1284bc21c2ac39
#
_cell.length_a   1.000
_cell.length_b   1.000
_cell.length_c   1.000
_cell.angle_alpha   90.00
_cell.angle_beta   90.00
_cell.angle_gamma   90.00
#
_symmetry.space_group_name_H-M   'P 1'
#
loop_
_entity.id
_entity.type
_entity.pdbx_description
1 polymer ?
#
loop_
_entity_poly.entity_id
_entity_poly.type
_entity_poly.pdbx_seq_one_letter_code
_entity_poly.pdbx_strand_id
1 'polypeptide(L)'
;MVPIDGRLSDDGKPVVEKDPRPIVEVCAANTGSQDNRLTLIATVAGSQLRFVSALASEPEPGSADPFRLEITQFAPYADLEPKGREFEPTASERDAADSAANSASEAVSADSNAGLVVTSVFEAFPNLSAVRTYTRLQSARQLPIEAVSSLNLTVPMRVNCGKVHRSNIFWGDAAWAVENDWRVRPLRDTQVRNRNQKINPGQSSSRFAMSSTSTWSSGEHEPAGILQVEGSVRRARDFSVMWQIEHNGPWEWEVGEDDPGLHVTAFGPEYKDHGWFTNLGEGNDFESIPVSFAIAAGDWQQAVAEMTLQRRALRIAKLVSWDASISSSIRRVL
;
A
#
# COMPACT_ATOMS: atom_id res chain seq x y z
N MET A 1 1.44 -5.60 -16.26
CA MET A 1 0.98 -7.00 -16.16
C MET A 1 2.14 -7.83 -15.67
N VAL A 2 2.07 -8.37 -14.47
CA VAL A 2 3.12 -9.25 -13.93
C VAL A 2 2.62 -10.69 -14.09
N PRO A 3 3.36 -11.58 -14.79
CA PRO A 3 2.97 -12.97 -14.89
C PRO A 3 3.05 -13.61 -13.51
N ILE A 4 1.95 -14.15 -13.03
CA ILE A 4 1.92 -14.88 -11.77
C ILE A 4 2.39 -16.31 -12.04
N ASP A 5 3.49 -16.71 -11.40
CA ASP A 5 3.95 -18.10 -11.26
C ASP A 5 4.30 -18.87 -12.56
N GLY A 6 4.57 -18.25 -13.67
CA GLY A 6 4.90 -18.94 -14.92
C GLY A 6 3.84 -19.95 -15.37
N ARG A 7 2.60 -19.81 -14.93
CA ARG A 7 1.49 -20.67 -15.39
C ARG A 7 1.07 -20.27 -16.78
N LEU A 8 0.86 -21.28 -17.56
CA LEU A 8 0.16 -21.19 -18.82
C LEU A 8 -1.28 -21.64 -18.61
N SER A 9 -2.22 -20.95 -19.24
CA SER A 9 -3.59 -21.41 -19.41
C SER A 9 -3.62 -22.68 -20.28
N ASP A 10 -4.75 -23.35 -20.34
CA ASP A 10 -4.90 -24.57 -21.15
C ASP A 10 -4.56 -24.37 -22.65
N ASP A 11 -4.59 -23.12 -23.13
CA ASP A 11 -4.19 -22.69 -24.47
C ASP A 11 -2.72 -22.24 -24.58
N GLY A 12 -1.93 -22.46 -23.54
CA GLY A 12 -0.47 -22.18 -23.54
C GLY A 12 -0.11 -20.69 -23.36
N LYS A 13 -1.06 -19.82 -23.05
CA LYS A 13 -0.78 -18.40 -22.76
C LYS A 13 -0.47 -18.17 -21.30
N PRO A 14 0.36 -17.16 -20.97
CA PRO A 14 0.53 -16.77 -19.57
C PRO A 14 -0.82 -16.46 -18.92
N VAL A 15 -1.10 -17.06 -17.78
CA VAL A 15 -2.26 -16.67 -16.99
C VAL A 15 -1.97 -15.30 -16.41
N VAL A 16 -2.69 -14.32 -16.91
CA VAL A 16 -2.64 -12.93 -16.43
C VAL A 16 -3.78 -12.75 -15.47
N GLU A 17 -3.49 -12.20 -14.29
CA GLU A 17 -4.54 -11.80 -13.36
C GLU A 17 -5.43 -10.74 -14.02
N LYS A 18 -6.75 -10.96 -14.01
CA LYS A 18 -7.69 -10.09 -14.72
C LYS A 18 -7.75 -8.68 -14.12
N ASP A 19 -7.52 -8.57 -12.80
CA ASP A 19 -7.55 -7.30 -12.07
C ASP A 19 -6.33 -7.21 -11.14
N PRO A 20 -5.16 -6.76 -11.66
CA PRO A 20 -4.03 -6.48 -10.78
C PRO A 20 -4.42 -5.39 -9.79
N ARG A 21 -4.15 -5.61 -8.51
CA ARG A 21 -4.37 -4.58 -7.50
C ARG A 21 -3.54 -3.35 -7.79
N PRO A 22 -4.08 -2.15 -7.51
CA PRO A 22 -3.30 -0.95 -7.58
C PRO A 22 -2.17 -1.00 -6.54
N ILE A 23 -1.04 -0.36 -6.83
CA ILE A 23 0.06 -0.21 -5.88
C ILE A 23 -0.24 0.83 -4.80
N VAL A 24 -1.29 1.61 -4.99
CA VAL A 24 -1.79 2.61 -4.05
C VAL A 24 -3.30 2.67 -4.10
N GLU A 25 -3.93 2.78 -2.95
CA GLU A 25 -5.35 3.03 -2.80
C GLU A 25 -5.56 4.50 -2.45
N VAL A 26 -6.51 5.14 -3.12
CA VAL A 26 -6.89 6.54 -2.89
C VAL A 26 -8.40 6.62 -2.76
N CYS A 27 -8.89 7.12 -1.65
CA CYS A 27 -10.30 7.41 -1.46
C CYS A 27 -10.54 8.92 -1.65
N ALA A 28 -11.09 9.29 -2.79
CA ALA A 28 -11.58 10.65 -3.00
C ALA A 28 -13.02 10.76 -2.49
N ALA A 29 -13.38 11.92 -1.92
CA ALA A 29 -14.71 12.14 -1.36
C ALA A 29 -15.82 11.86 -2.40
N ASN A 30 -16.86 11.20 -1.94
CA ASN A 30 -18.01 10.77 -2.74
C ASN A 30 -17.74 9.71 -3.82
N THR A 31 -16.53 9.22 -3.98
CA THR A 31 -16.23 8.14 -4.95
C THR A 31 -16.43 6.75 -4.35
N GLY A 32 -16.10 6.59 -3.07
CA GLY A 32 -16.27 5.34 -2.35
C GLY A 32 -15.35 4.21 -2.81
N SER A 33 -15.75 2.99 -2.52
CA SER A 33 -15.11 1.75 -2.94
C SER A 33 -16.02 1.00 -3.92
N GLN A 34 -15.43 0.24 -4.83
CA GLN A 34 -16.17 -0.66 -5.72
C GLN A 34 -16.83 -1.81 -4.96
N ASP A 35 -16.31 -2.12 -3.78
CA ASP A 35 -16.81 -3.13 -2.87
C ASP A 35 -17.44 -2.49 -1.61
N ASN A 36 -18.48 -3.11 -1.08
CA ASN A 36 -19.07 -2.72 0.21
C ASN A 36 -18.21 -3.16 1.40
N ARG A 37 -16.90 -3.18 1.25
CA ARG A 37 -15.97 -3.60 2.30
C ARG A 37 -15.58 -2.43 3.18
N LEU A 38 -15.27 -2.73 4.44
CA LEU A 38 -14.73 -1.75 5.37
C LEU A 38 -13.22 -1.52 5.20
N THR A 39 -12.58 -2.24 4.27
CA THR A 39 -11.15 -2.18 3.99
C THR A 39 -10.81 -1.05 3.04
N LEU A 40 -9.65 -0.44 3.19
CA LEU A 40 -9.11 0.52 2.21
C LEU A 40 -8.52 -0.22 1.01
N ILE A 41 -9.38 -0.93 0.29
CA ILE A 41 -9.03 -1.61 -0.96
C ILE A 41 -10.15 -1.44 -1.98
N ALA A 42 -9.81 -1.64 -3.24
CA ALA A 42 -10.74 -1.49 -4.35
C ALA A 42 -11.43 -0.12 -4.36
N THR A 43 -10.69 0.92 -3.99
CA THR A 43 -11.18 2.30 -4.10
C THR A 43 -11.44 2.63 -5.57
N VAL A 44 -12.46 3.44 -5.83
CA VAL A 44 -12.78 3.84 -7.21
C VAL A 44 -11.60 4.56 -7.84
N ALA A 45 -11.01 5.53 -7.15
CA ALA A 45 -9.86 6.26 -7.67
C ALA A 45 -8.65 5.35 -7.89
N GLY A 46 -8.32 4.46 -6.92
CA GLY A 46 -7.22 3.51 -7.04
C GLY A 46 -7.35 2.59 -8.25
N SER A 47 -8.57 2.11 -8.54
CA SER A 47 -8.83 1.23 -9.68
C SER A 47 -8.73 1.91 -11.05
N GLN A 48 -8.86 3.24 -11.10
CA GLN A 48 -8.75 4.04 -12.33
C GLN A 48 -7.31 4.49 -12.62
N LEU A 49 -6.39 4.30 -11.68
CA LEU A 49 -5.00 4.70 -11.85
C LEU A 49 -4.32 3.86 -12.95
N ARG A 50 -3.78 4.55 -13.95
CA ARG A 50 -3.04 3.93 -15.06
C ARG A 50 -1.59 4.33 -14.98
N PHE A 51 -0.71 3.38 -15.25
CA PHE A 51 0.73 3.63 -15.30
C PHE A 51 1.09 4.66 -16.35
N VAL A 52 1.93 5.62 -15.99
CA VAL A 52 2.47 6.64 -16.89
C VAL A 52 3.97 6.44 -17.07
N SER A 53 4.72 6.46 -15.97
CA SER A 53 6.17 6.37 -16.03
C SER A 53 6.76 5.78 -14.75
N ALA A 54 7.99 5.30 -14.85
CA ALA A 54 8.81 4.94 -13.71
C ALA A 54 10.19 5.57 -13.85
N LEU A 55 10.67 6.22 -12.79
CA LEU A 55 12.00 6.83 -12.72
C LEU A 55 12.78 6.19 -11.57
N ALA A 56 13.90 5.58 -11.90
CA ALA A 56 14.83 5.07 -10.90
C ALA A 56 16.04 6.03 -10.80
N SER A 57 16.45 6.33 -9.59
CA SER A 57 17.65 7.12 -9.32
C SER A 57 18.56 6.41 -8.33
N GLU A 58 19.85 6.40 -8.65
CA GLU A 58 20.89 5.86 -7.80
C GLU A 58 21.51 6.99 -6.98
N PRO A 59 21.91 6.74 -5.73
CA PRO A 59 22.64 7.72 -4.94
C PRO A 59 24.03 7.98 -5.55
N GLU A 60 24.53 9.18 -5.32
CA GLU A 60 25.91 9.53 -5.68
C GLU A 60 26.91 8.57 -5.01
N PRO A 61 28.01 8.18 -5.68
CA PRO A 61 29.02 7.31 -5.10
C PRO A 61 29.52 7.85 -3.76
N GLY A 62 29.38 7.06 -2.70
CA GLY A 62 29.77 7.44 -1.34
C GLY A 62 28.70 8.22 -0.55
N SER A 63 27.55 8.51 -1.15
CA SER A 63 26.39 9.05 -0.40
C SER A 63 25.78 7.97 0.50
N ALA A 64 25.20 8.42 1.61
CA ALA A 64 24.38 7.59 2.50
C ALA A 64 22.90 7.58 2.07
N ASP A 65 22.57 8.20 0.94
CA ASP A 65 21.20 8.28 0.44
C ASP A 65 20.71 6.92 -0.09
N PRO A 66 19.40 6.65 -0.05
CA PRO A 66 18.81 5.43 -0.60
C PRO A 66 18.75 5.47 -2.13
N PHE A 67 18.68 4.30 -2.75
CA PHE A 67 18.12 4.15 -4.09
C PHE A 67 16.65 4.56 -4.06
N ARG A 68 16.18 5.21 -5.11
CA ARG A 68 14.82 5.70 -5.19
C ARG A 68 14.16 5.28 -6.50
N LEU A 69 12.94 4.75 -6.39
CA LEU A 69 12.05 4.47 -7.50
C LEU A 69 10.78 5.28 -7.34
N GLU A 70 10.43 6.06 -8.35
CA GLU A 70 9.18 6.80 -8.44
C GLU A 70 8.32 6.19 -9.55
N ILE A 71 7.10 5.79 -9.22
CA ILE A 71 6.13 5.27 -10.18
C ILE A 71 4.99 6.27 -10.26
N THR A 72 4.83 6.90 -11.41
CA THR A 72 3.76 7.85 -11.68
C THR A 72 2.59 7.17 -12.35
N GLN A 73 1.41 7.39 -11.80
CA GLN A 73 0.12 6.92 -12.30
C GLN A 73 -0.82 8.11 -12.46
N PHE A 74 -1.85 7.95 -13.28
CA PHE A 74 -2.80 8.98 -13.62
C PHE A 74 -4.22 8.44 -13.70
N ALA A 75 -5.19 9.19 -13.19
CA ALA A 75 -6.62 8.94 -13.35
C ALA A 75 -7.33 10.22 -13.86
N PRO A 76 -7.99 10.19 -15.02
CA PRO A 76 -8.76 11.34 -15.51
C PRO A 76 -9.89 11.72 -14.55
N TYR A 77 -10.22 13.01 -14.42
CA TYR A 77 -11.32 13.46 -13.57
C TYR A 77 -12.67 12.83 -13.95
N ALA A 78 -12.91 12.58 -15.24
CA ALA A 78 -14.13 11.92 -15.72
C ALA A 78 -14.31 10.51 -15.15
N ASP A 79 -13.20 9.80 -14.84
CA ASP A 79 -13.24 8.47 -14.25
C ASP A 79 -13.37 8.50 -12.72
N LEU A 80 -13.14 9.66 -12.10
CA LEU A 80 -13.26 9.88 -10.66
C LEU A 80 -14.65 10.40 -10.26
N GLU A 81 -15.46 10.86 -11.21
CA GLU A 81 -16.82 11.29 -10.92
C GLU A 81 -17.69 10.11 -10.54
N PRO A 82 -18.56 10.23 -9.51
CA PRO A 82 -19.47 9.16 -9.15
C PRO A 82 -20.35 8.82 -10.35
N LYS A 83 -20.13 7.70 -10.95
CA LYS A 83 -21.05 7.17 -11.96
C LYS A 83 -22.36 6.94 -11.23
N GLY A 84 -23.40 7.73 -11.53
CA GLY A 84 -24.72 7.50 -10.99
C GLY A 84 -25.04 6.01 -11.16
N ARG A 85 -25.71 5.40 -10.17
CA ARG A 85 -26.11 3.98 -10.23
C ARG A 85 -26.98 3.77 -11.48
N GLU A 86 -26.34 3.61 -12.62
CA GLU A 86 -26.98 3.00 -13.77
C GLU A 86 -26.98 1.51 -13.54
N PHE A 87 -28.13 0.90 -13.77
CA PHE A 87 -28.40 -0.53 -13.73
C PHE A 87 -27.23 -1.33 -14.28
N GLU A 88 -26.92 -2.46 -13.66
CA GLU A 88 -25.84 -3.36 -14.09
C GLU A 88 -25.86 -3.58 -15.61
N PRO A 89 -24.74 -3.30 -16.32
CA PRO A 89 -24.67 -3.55 -17.74
C PRO A 89 -24.88 -5.04 -18.03
N THR A 90 -25.63 -5.33 -19.04
CA THR A 90 -25.86 -6.70 -19.53
C THR A 90 -24.54 -7.35 -19.95
N ALA A 91 -24.47 -8.67 -20.01
CA ALA A 91 -23.25 -9.40 -20.37
C ALA A 91 -22.65 -8.93 -21.70
N SER A 92 -23.50 -8.51 -22.68
CA SER A 92 -23.06 -7.98 -23.97
C SER A 92 -22.40 -6.59 -23.90
N GLU A 93 -22.77 -5.77 -22.92
CA GLU A 93 -22.18 -4.45 -22.70
C GLU A 93 -20.83 -4.54 -21.97
N ARG A 94 -20.64 -5.59 -21.12
CA ARG A 94 -19.35 -5.90 -20.52
C ARG A 94 -18.32 -6.33 -21.57
N ASP A 95 -18.71 -7.17 -22.52
CA ASP A 95 -17.82 -7.60 -23.61
C ASP A 95 -17.42 -6.43 -24.53
N ALA A 96 -18.30 -5.44 -24.73
CA ALA A 96 -18.00 -4.24 -25.48
C ALA A 96 -17.06 -3.28 -24.73
N ALA A 97 -17.20 -3.15 -23.41
CA ALA A 97 -16.32 -2.33 -22.57
C ALA A 97 -14.90 -2.94 -22.48
N ASP A 98 -14.79 -4.27 -22.35
CA ASP A 98 -13.51 -4.99 -22.36
C ASP A 98 -12.80 -4.87 -23.72
N SER A 99 -13.54 -4.83 -24.84
CA SER A 99 -13.00 -4.60 -26.17
C SER A 99 -12.47 -3.17 -26.36
N ALA A 100 -13.15 -2.17 -25.78
CA ALA A 100 -12.72 -0.77 -25.83
C ALA A 100 -11.48 -0.51 -24.94
N ALA A 101 -11.38 -1.18 -23.78
CA ALA A 101 -10.23 -1.07 -22.90
C ALA A 101 -8.93 -1.65 -23.51
N ASN A 102 -9.04 -2.61 -24.45
CA ASN A 102 -7.89 -3.21 -25.12
C ASN A 102 -7.36 -2.39 -26.31
N SER A 103 -8.08 -1.38 -26.77
CA SER A 103 -7.69 -0.59 -27.96
C SER A 103 -6.97 0.73 -27.66
N ALA A 104 -6.85 1.13 -26.40
CA ALA A 104 -6.25 2.40 -26.01
C ALA A 104 -4.82 2.24 -25.46
N SER A 105 -3.85 1.98 -26.32
CA SER A 105 -2.43 2.22 -26.03
C SER A 105 -2.02 3.65 -26.45
N GLU A 106 -2.84 4.66 -26.16
CA GLU A 106 -2.39 6.03 -26.22
C GLU A 106 -1.46 6.31 -25.05
N ALA A 107 -0.34 6.96 -25.34
CA ALA A 107 0.61 7.37 -24.30
C ALA A 107 -0.11 8.31 -23.30
N VAL A 108 -0.41 7.80 -22.12
CA VAL A 108 -1.04 8.58 -21.06
C VAL A 108 -0.01 9.58 -20.55
N SER A 109 -0.30 10.87 -20.65
CA SER A 109 0.49 11.94 -20.05
C SER A 109 -0.05 12.25 -18.66
N ALA A 110 0.82 12.34 -17.66
CA ALA A 110 0.44 12.80 -16.33
C ALA A 110 0.27 14.33 -16.35
N ASP A 111 -0.98 14.79 -16.40
CA ASP A 111 -1.33 16.21 -16.35
C ASP A 111 -2.34 16.47 -15.23
N SER A 112 -1.91 17.17 -14.19
CA SER A 112 -2.77 17.52 -13.05
C SER A 112 -3.98 18.41 -13.43
N ASN A 113 -3.95 19.08 -14.58
CA ASN A 113 -5.09 19.81 -15.11
C ASN A 113 -6.19 18.90 -15.66
N ALA A 114 -5.82 17.70 -16.10
CA ALA A 114 -6.72 16.72 -16.71
C ALA A 114 -7.20 15.62 -15.74
N GLY A 115 -6.52 15.43 -14.60
CA GLY A 115 -6.84 14.37 -13.66
C GLY A 115 -6.01 14.38 -12.38
N LEU A 116 -6.15 13.31 -11.62
CA LEU A 116 -5.35 13.03 -10.44
C LEU A 116 -4.02 12.38 -10.85
N VAL A 117 -2.92 12.99 -10.50
CA VAL A 117 -1.57 12.43 -10.63
C VAL A 117 -1.17 11.83 -9.29
N VAL A 118 -0.73 10.58 -9.32
CA VAL A 118 -0.29 9.83 -8.15
C VAL A 118 1.11 9.33 -8.39
N THR A 119 2.05 9.68 -7.50
CA THR A 119 3.42 9.18 -7.54
C THR A 119 3.70 8.36 -6.31
N SER A 120 3.89 7.06 -6.48
CA SER A 120 4.37 6.15 -5.43
C SER A 120 5.89 6.17 -5.40
N VAL A 121 6.45 6.47 -4.24
CA VAL A 121 7.91 6.56 -4.03
C VAL A 121 8.37 5.40 -3.18
N PHE A 122 9.43 4.73 -3.61
CA PHE A 122 10.08 3.64 -2.90
C PHE A 122 11.56 3.97 -2.69
N GLU A 123 12.01 3.88 -1.46
CA GLU A 123 13.39 4.15 -1.06
C GLU A 123 14.00 2.88 -0.44
N ALA A 124 15.15 2.44 -0.96
CA ALA A 124 15.82 1.23 -0.52
C ALA A 124 17.33 1.46 -0.33
N PHE A 125 17.89 0.91 0.74
CA PHE A 125 19.32 0.94 0.97
C PHE A 125 20.00 -0.31 0.42
N PRO A 126 21.26 -0.22 -0.04
CA PRO A 126 21.99 -1.39 -0.53
C PRO A 126 22.04 -2.51 0.51
N ASN A 127 21.86 -3.74 0.05
CA ASN A 127 21.95 -4.95 0.87
C ASN A 127 20.93 -5.08 2.01
N LEU A 128 19.87 -4.28 2.01
CA LEU A 128 18.75 -4.42 2.93
C LEU A 128 17.49 -4.87 2.17
N SER A 129 16.70 -5.72 2.80
CA SER A 129 15.40 -6.16 2.26
C SER A 129 14.22 -5.28 2.71
N ALA A 130 14.53 -4.20 3.39
CA ALA A 130 13.55 -3.23 3.85
C ALA A 130 13.47 -2.03 2.90
N VAL A 131 12.24 -1.59 2.63
CA VAL A 131 11.91 -0.49 1.74
C VAL A 131 11.04 0.51 2.48
N ARG A 132 11.29 1.79 2.28
CA ARG A 132 10.44 2.89 2.75
C ARG A 132 9.59 3.38 1.58
N THR A 133 8.30 3.60 1.81
CA THR A 133 7.38 4.02 0.76
C THR A 133 6.44 5.13 1.23
N TYR A 134 6.04 5.99 0.32
CA TYR A 134 5.03 7.02 0.50
C TYR A 134 4.43 7.42 -0.84
N THR A 135 3.31 8.13 -0.80
CA THR A 135 2.53 8.51 -1.99
C THR A 135 2.42 10.02 -2.07
N ARG A 136 2.63 10.60 -3.26
CA ARG A 136 2.36 11.99 -3.56
C ARG A 136 1.14 12.11 -4.45
N LEU A 137 0.28 13.05 -4.15
CA LEU A 137 -0.93 13.35 -4.90
C LEU A 137 -0.90 14.79 -5.41
N GLN A 138 -1.27 14.97 -6.67
CA GLN A 138 -1.38 16.28 -7.31
C GLN A 138 -2.65 16.38 -8.13
N SER A 139 -3.33 17.51 -8.03
CA SER A 139 -4.53 17.82 -8.79
C SER A 139 -4.66 19.33 -8.93
N ALA A 140 -4.93 19.84 -10.14
CA ALA A 140 -5.21 21.26 -10.33
C ALA A 140 -6.66 21.61 -9.92
N ARG A 141 -7.58 20.67 -9.96
CA ARG A 141 -8.94 20.87 -9.42
C ARG A 141 -8.98 20.57 -7.93
N GLN A 142 -9.88 21.24 -7.23
CA GLN A 142 -10.21 20.87 -5.86
C GLN A 142 -10.74 19.42 -5.83
N LEU A 143 -10.02 18.56 -5.14
CA LEU A 143 -10.36 17.15 -4.96
C LEU A 143 -10.14 16.79 -3.50
N PRO A 144 -11.20 16.65 -2.71
CA PRO A 144 -11.09 16.18 -1.32
C PRO A 144 -10.66 14.71 -1.29
N ILE A 145 -9.61 14.43 -0.55
CA ILE A 145 -9.07 13.07 -0.33
C ILE A 145 -9.34 12.68 1.11
N GLU A 146 -10.01 11.56 1.30
CA GLU A 146 -10.44 11.03 2.60
C GLU A 146 -9.49 9.96 3.13
N ALA A 147 -8.76 9.27 2.26
CA ALA A 147 -7.72 8.31 2.64
C ALA A 147 -6.74 8.09 1.49
N VAL A 148 -5.49 7.80 1.81
CA VAL A 148 -4.46 7.38 0.85
C VAL A 148 -3.51 6.39 1.49
N SER A 149 -3.29 5.25 0.83
CA SER A 149 -2.31 4.28 1.31
C SER A 149 -0.89 4.74 1.00
N SER A 150 0.00 4.56 1.96
CA SER A 150 1.46 4.66 1.75
C SER A 150 2.06 3.31 1.43
N LEU A 151 1.45 2.25 1.95
CA LEU A 151 1.78 0.86 1.62
C LEU A 151 0.49 0.15 1.18
N ASN A 152 0.53 -0.48 0.03
CA ASN A 152 -0.47 -1.45 -0.41
C ASN A 152 0.25 -2.65 -1.03
N LEU A 153 0.42 -3.70 -0.23
CA LEU A 153 1.19 -4.88 -0.59
C LEU A 153 0.27 -6.09 -0.73
N THR A 154 0.34 -6.76 -1.88
CA THR A 154 -0.30 -8.06 -2.06
C THR A 154 0.69 -9.17 -1.76
N VAL A 155 0.34 -10.01 -0.79
CA VAL A 155 1.06 -11.24 -0.47
C VAL A 155 0.39 -12.37 -1.23
N PRO A 156 0.97 -12.84 -2.36
CA PRO A 156 0.31 -13.83 -3.21
C PRO A 156 0.17 -15.14 -2.43
N MET A 157 -1.08 -15.54 -2.22
CA MET A 157 -1.41 -16.80 -1.56
C MET A 157 -2.41 -17.55 -2.43
N ARG A 158 -2.14 -18.79 -2.74
CA ARG A 158 -3.16 -19.63 -3.38
C ARG A 158 -4.27 -19.87 -2.37
N VAL A 159 -5.42 -19.30 -2.62
CA VAL A 159 -6.63 -19.39 -1.80
C VAL A 159 -6.96 -20.87 -1.42
N ASN A 160 -6.70 -21.80 -2.32
CA ASN A 160 -6.94 -23.23 -2.11
C ASN A 160 -5.89 -23.96 -1.27
N CYS A 161 -4.86 -23.29 -0.73
CA CYS A 161 -3.73 -23.96 -0.09
C CYS A 161 -3.77 -23.94 1.44
N GLY A 162 -4.81 -23.42 2.06
CA GLY A 162 -4.91 -23.34 3.53
C GLY A 162 -3.83 -22.47 4.18
N LYS A 163 -3.20 -21.55 3.43
CA LYS A 163 -2.11 -20.71 3.94
C LYS A 163 -2.57 -19.69 4.97
N VAL A 164 -3.80 -19.15 4.84
CA VAL A 164 -4.40 -18.31 5.88
C VAL A 164 -4.45 -19.05 7.21
N HIS A 165 -4.66 -20.35 7.19
CA HIS A 165 -4.69 -21.19 8.39
C HIS A 165 -3.33 -21.39 9.05
N ARG A 166 -2.25 -21.07 8.35
CA ARG A 166 -0.87 -21.23 8.83
C ARG A 166 -0.14 -19.89 9.00
N SER A 167 -0.82 -18.78 8.78
CA SER A 167 -0.23 -17.46 8.97
C SER A 167 -0.54 -16.94 10.35
N ASN A 168 0.42 -16.22 10.93
CA ASN A 168 0.28 -15.54 12.21
C ASN A 168 0.38 -14.03 11.98
N ILE A 169 -0.47 -13.28 12.69
CA ILE A 169 -0.40 -11.82 12.76
C ILE A 169 0.11 -11.40 14.13
N PHE A 170 1.07 -10.46 14.14
CA PHE A 170 1.65 -9.88 15.33
C PHE A 170 1.33 -8.39 15.36
N TRP A 171 1.01 -7.87 16.53
CA TRP A 171 0.82 -6.45 16.79
C TRP A 171 1.30 -6.13 18.22
N GLY A 172 1.63 -4.86 18.47
CA GLY A 172 2.00 -4.38 19.79
C GLY A 172 0.88 -3.56 20.39
N ASP A 173 0.51 -3.86 21.62
CA ASP A 173 -0.32 -3.00 22.45
C ASP A 173 0.58 -2.01 23.20
N ALA A 174 0.14 -0.77 23.35
CA ALA A 174 0.91 0.31 23.95
C ALA A 174 0.10 1.07 25.01
N ALA A 175 -0.64 0.34 25.83
CA ALA A 175 -1.38 0.93 26.93
C ALA A 175 -0.41 1.55 27.96
N TRP A 176 -0.86 2.57 28.68
CA TRP A 176 -0.07 3.26 29.71
C TRP A 176 0.55 2.27 30.72
N ALA A 177 1.85 2.36 30.88
CA ALA A 177 2.68 1.49 31.72
C ALA A 177 2.77 0.01 31.27
N VAL A 178 2.29 -0.31 30.05
CA VAL A 178 2.40 -1.64 29.42
C VAL A 178 2.75 -1.46 27.94
N GLU A 179 3.69 -0.57 27.66
CA GLU A 179 4.14 -0.26 26.31
C GLU A 179 4.91 -1.45 25.72
N ASN A 180 4.78 -1.63 24.40
CA ASN A 180 5.50 -2.65 23.65
C ASN A 180 5.11 -4.10 24.06
N ASP A 181 3.82 -4.31 24.39
CA ASP A 181 3.27 -5.65 24.66
C ASP A 181 2.87 -6.34 23.33
N TRP A 182 3.82 -7.08 22.77
CA TRP A 182 3.61 -7.76 21.50
C TRP A 182 2.76 -9.01 21.67
N ARG A 183 1.71 -9.08 20.85
CA ARG A 183 0.78 -10.20 20.79
C ARG A 183 0.87 -10.91 19.45
N VAL A 184 0.52 -12.19 19.46
CA VAL A 184 0.44 -13.03 18.28
C VAL A 184 -0.86 -13.81 18.25
N ARG A 185 -1.46 -13.93 17.08
CA ARG A 185 -2.62 -14.76 16.86
C ARG A 185 -2.55 -15.44 15.49
N PRO A 186 -2.97 -16.70 15.39
CA PRO A 186 -3.20 -17.30 14.08
C PRO A 186 -4.20 -16.45 13.28
N LEU A 187 -3.87 -16.14 12.03
CA LEU A 187 -4.72 -15.28 11.19
C LEU A 187 -6.13 -15.86 11.02
N ARG A 188 -6.25 -17.20 10.98
CA ARG A 188 -7.53 -17.92 10.94
C ARG A 188 -8.47 -17.63 12.13
N ASP A 189 -7.89 -17.23 13.27
CA ASP A 189 -8.64 -16.94 14.49
C ASP A 189 -9.04 -15.46 14.57
N THR A 190 -8.74 -14.70 13.52
CA THR A 190 -9.19 -13.33 13.30
C THR A 190 -10.44 -13.32 12.40
N GLN A 191 -10.85 -12.13 11.97
CA GLN A 191 -11.90 -11.99 10.96
C GLN A 191 -11.43 -12.27 9.54
N VAL A 192 -10.11 -12.37 9.32
CA VAL A 192 -9.54 -12.74 8.01
C VAL A 192 -9.76 -14.23 7.80
N ARG A 193 -10.75 -14.55 6.99
CA ARG A 193 -11.14 -15.94 6.68
C ARG A 193 -11.07 -16.11 5.17
N ASN A 194 -10.58 -17.29 4.77
CA ASN A 194 -10.64 -17.70 3.38
C ASN A 194 -12.11 -17.80 2.96
N ARG A 195 -12.65 -16.73 2.40
CA ARG A 195 -14.00 -16.69 1.86
C ARG A 195 -13.92 -16.67 0.35
N ASN A 196 -14.58 -17.60 -0.26
CA ASN A 196 -14.73 -17.57 -1.70
C ASN A 196 -15.65 -16.41 -2.09
N GLN A 197 -15.07 -15.32 -2.53
CA GLN A 197 -15.76 -14.09 -2.93
C GLN A 197 -16.75 -14.33 -4.09
N LYS A 198 -16.49 -15.34 -4.94
CA LYS A 198 -17.42 -15.74 -6.01
C LYS A 198 -18.75 -16.27 -5.45
N ILE A 199 -18.73 -16.83 -4.25
CA ILE A 199 -19.94 -17.36 -3.57
C ILE A 199 -20.61 -16.28 -2.72
N ASN A 200 -19.83 -15.38 -2.10
CA ASN A 200 -20.31 -14.33 -1.22
C ASN A 200 -19.71 -12.96 -1.60
N PRO A 201 -20.10 -12.38 -2.73
CA PRO A 201 -19.65 -11.04 -3.08
C PRO A 201 -20.15 -10.01 -2.05
N GLY A 202 -19.32 -9.07 -1.68
CA GLY A 202 -19.72 -7.95 -0.83
C GLY A 202 -19.77 -8.21 0.68
N GLN A 203 -19.20 -9.29 1.17
CA GLN A 203 -19.07 -9.47 2.63
C GLN A 203 -17.86 -8.69 3.17
N SER A 204 -18.17 -7.67 3.94
CA SER A 204 -17.27 -6.61 4.41
C SER A 204 -16.27 -6.97 5.51
N SER A 205 -16.25 -8.19 6.01
CA SER A 205 -15.64 -8.49 7.31
C SER A 205 -14.38 -9.36 7.25
N SER A 206 -13.71 -9.47 6.10
CA SER A 206 -12.48 -10.27 5.98
C SER A 206 -11.25 -9.43 6.20
N ARG A 207 -11.18 -8.70 7.31
CA ARG A 207 -10.00 -7.90 7.68
C ARG A 207 -9.65 -8.05 9.15
N PHE A 208 -8.39 -7.82 9.45
CA PHE A 208 -7.86 -7.55 10.77
C PHE A 208 -7.15 -6.20 10.70
N ALA A 209 -7.58 -5.23 11.49
CA ALA A 209 -7.06 -3.87 11.46
C ALA A 209 -6.65 -3.42 12.85
N MET A 210 -5.65 -2.55 12.91
CA MET A 210 -5.22 -1.81 14.08
C MET A 210 -5.10 -0.34 13.71
N SER A 211 -5.56 0.53 14.60
CA SER A 211 -5.50 1.96 14.44
C SER A 211 -5.12 2.64 15.76
N SER A 212 -4.65 3.85 15.68
CA SER A 212 -4.52 4.75 16.81
C SER A 212 -5.23 6.05 16.48
N THR A 213 -6.23 6.39 17.27
CA THR A 213 -6.97 7.67 17.15
C THR A 213 -6.34 8.76 18.00
N SER A 214 -5.33 8.41 18.79
CA SER A 214 -4.62 9.31 19.68
C SER A 214 -3.77 10.34 18.95
N THR A 215 -3.52 11.47 19.59
CA THR A 215 -2.49 12.43 19.18
C THR A 215 -1.07 11.88 19.29
N TRP A 216 -0.90 10.71 19.91
CA TRP A 216 0.34 9.97 19.99
C TRP A 216 0.21 8.68 19.19
N SER A 217 1.21 8.43 18.37
CA SER A 217 1.25 7.28 17.47
C SER A 217 1.13 5.93 18.21
N SER A 218 1.65 5.84 19.43
CA SER A 218 1.58 4.66 20.28
C SER A 218 0.65 4.85 21.48
N GLY A 219 -0.45 5.56 21.31
CA GLY A 219 -1.40 5.80 22.42
C GLY A 219 -2.25 4.58 22.79
N GLU A 220 -2.49 3.68 21.85
CA GLU A 220 -3.28 2.46 22.01
C GLU A 220 -2.48 1.23 21.54
N HIS A 221 -1.90 1.32 20.35
CA HIS A 221 -1.15 0.25 19.70
C HIS A 221 0.16 0.80 19.14
N GLU A 222 1.13 -0.08 18.91
CA GLU A 222 2.33 0.27 18.17
C GLU A 222 2.00 0.45 16.66
N PRO A 223 2.58 1.48 16.01
CA PRO A 223 2.33 1.75 14.59
C PRO A 223 3.04 0.73 13.68
N ALA A 224 2.98 -0.54 14.04
CA ALA A 224 3.70 -1.62 13.38
C ALA A 224 2.94 -2.94 13.47
N GLY A 225 3.19 -3.82 12.51
CA GLY A 225 2.67 -5.17 12.52
C GLY A 225 3.59 -6.13 11.77
N ILE A 226 3.39 -7.43 11.99
CA ILE A 226 4.14 -8.48 11.31
C ILE A 226 3.17 -9.56 10.86
N LEU A 227 3.23 -9.91 9.58
CA LEU A 227 2.56 -11.07 9.01
C LEU A 227 3.62 -12.15 8.76
N GLN A 228 3.55 -13.24 9.52
CA GLN A 228 4.38 -14.42 9.29
C GLN A 228 3.58 -15.44 8.49
N VAL A 229 4.10 -15.82 7.33
CA VAL A 229 3.48 -16.78 6.42
C VAL A 229 4.27 -18.07 6.42
N GLU A 230 3.65 -19.16 6.86
CA GLU A 230 4.25 -20.47 6.77
C GLU A 230 4.24 -20.98 5.34
N GLY A 231 5.36 -21.50 4.89
CA GLY A 231 5.53 -22.10 3.58
C GLY A 231 4.68 -23.37 3.39
N SER A 232 4.44 -23.76 2.16
CA SER A 232 3.80 -25.04 1.87
C SER A 232 4.77 -26.20 2.03
N VAL A 233 4.27 -27.32 2.51
CA VAL A 233 5.00 -28.57 2.86
C VAL A 233 5.96 -29.09 1.76
N ARG A 234 5.92 -28.57 0.56
CA ARG A 234 6.72 -29.12 -0.54
C ARG A 234 7.75 -28.20 -1.20
N ARG A 235 7.66 -26.88 -1.17
CA ARG A 235 8.64 -26.00 -1.89
C ARG A 235 8.71 -24.52 -1.48
N ALA A 236 7.80 -23.98 -0.71
CA ALA A 236 7.87 -22.57 -0.30
C ALA A 236 8.51 -22.49 1.09
N ARG A 237 9.50 -21.62 1.24
CA ARG A 237 10.07 -21.29 2.54
C ARG A 237 9.10 -20.40 3.30
N ASP A 238 9.15 -20.45 4.60
CA ASP A 238 8.50 -19.46 5.46
C ASP A 238 9.05 -18.08 5.15
N PHE A 239 8.22 -17.07 5.22
CA PHE A 239 8.65 -15.69 5.12
C PHE A 239 7.81 -14.81 6.03
N SER A 240 8.34 -13.67 6.38
CA SER A 240 7.67 -12.68 7.19
C SER A 240 7.70 -11.32 6.53
N VAL A 241 6.63 -10.58 6.68
CA VAL A 241 6.50 -9.18 6.27
C VAL A 241 6.28 -8.35 7.52
N MET A 242 7.16 -7.42 7.80
CA MET A 242 6.99 -6.41 8.85
C MET A 242 6.75 -5.06 8.21
N TRP A 243 5.85 -4.27 8.78
CA TRP A 243 5.66 -2.86 8.41
C TRP A 243 5.67 -1.98 9.64
N GLN A 244 5.99 -0.71 9.42
CA GLN A 244 5.93 0.33 10.43
C GLN A 244 5.54 1.66 9.79
N ILE A 245 4.55 2.34 10.37
CA ILE A 245 4.10 3.67 9.98
C ILE A 245 4.97 4.70 10.70
N GLU A 246 5.57 5.64 9.98
CA GLU A 246 6.49 6.65 10.49
C GLU A 246 5.74 7.95 10.83
N HIS A 247 4.81 7.89 11.76
CA HIS A 247 3.96 9.01 12.15
C HIS A 247 3.93 9.24 13.66
N ASN A 248 3.72 10.47 14.07
CA ASN A 248 3.54 10.84 15.49
C ASN A 248 2.07 11.01 15.90
N GLY A 249 1.15 10.96 14.95
CA GLY A 249 -0.28 11.12 15.12
C GLY A 249 -1.07 9.86 14.74
N PRO A 250 -2.35 10.02 14.39
CA PRO A 250 -3.25 8.91 14.07
C PRO A 250 -2.82 8.13 12.82
N TRP A 251 -3.10 6.85 12.80
CA TRP A 251 -2.77 5.94 11.71
C TRP A 251 -3.67 4.69 11.74
N GLU A 252 -3.70 3.99 10.62
CA GLU A 252 -4.30 2.66 10.53
C GLU A 252 -3.44 1.75 9.66
N TRP A 253 -3.43 0.46 9.99
CA TRP A 253 -3.02 -0.60 9.09
C TRP A 253 -4.01 -1.74 9.13
N GLU A 254 -4.11 -2.46 8.03
CA GLU A 254 -5.00 -3.60 7.92
C GLU A 254 -4.37 -4.75 7.14
N VAL A 255 -4.78 -5.97 7.51
CA VAL A 255 -4.54 -7.19 6.75
C VAL A 255 -5.90 -7.77 6.38
N GLY A 256 -6.09 -8.01 5.12
CA GLY A 256 -7.32 -8.59 4.61
C GLY A 256 -7.05 -9.69 3.59
N GLU A 257 -8.11 -10.36 3.21
CA GLU A 257 -8.08 -11.38 2.16
C GLU A 257 -8.79 -10.87 0.93
N ASP A 258 -8.21 -11.15 -0.21
CA ASP A 258 -8.83 -10.96 -1.50
C ASP A 258 -8.43 -12.09 -2.46
N ASP A 259 -9.06 -12.14 -3.65
CA ASP A 259 -8.93 -13.26 -4.59
C ASP A 259 -7.48 -13.63 -4.94
N PRO A 260 -6.52 -12.71 -5.13
CA PRO A 260 -5.12 -13.06 -5.36
C PRO A 260 -4.35 -13.46 -4.09
N GLY A 261 -4.84 -13.17 -2.89
CA GLY A 261 -4.13 -13.50 -1.67
C GLY A 261 -4.48 -12.63 -0.48
N LEU A 262 -3.51 -12.43 0.41
CA LEU A 262 -3.63 -11.45 1.47
C LEU A 262 -3.14 -10.08 0.98
N HIS A 263 -3.78 -9.02 1.44
CA HIS A 263 -3.25 -7.67 1.31
C HIS A 263 -2.82 -7.13 2.67
N VAL A 264 -1.81 -6.28 2.65
CA VAL A 264 -1.40 -5.46 3.79
C VAL A 264 -1.45 -4.02 3.30
N THR A 265 -2.29 -3.21 3.94
CA THR A 265 -2.42 -1.79 3.63
C THR A 265 -2.09 -0.99 4.88
N ALA A 266 -1.26 0.06 4.76
CA ALA A 266 -0.92 0.94 5.87
C ALA A 266 -0.93 2.40 5.40
N PHE A 267 -1.47 3.26 6.26
CA PHE A 267 -1.73 4.66 5.94
C PHE A 267 -1.73 5.53 7.19
N GLY A 268 -1.65 6.84 7.00
CA GLY A 268 -1.81 7.84 8.05
C GLY A 268 -3.27 7.98 8.47
N PRO A 269 -3.65 9.15 8.99
CA PRO A 269 -5.05 9.41 9.33
C PRO A 269 -5.94 9.36 8.08
N GLU A 270 -7.20 8.98 8.29
CA GLU A 270 -8.23 8.91 7.26
C GLU A 270 -9.56 9.47 7.81
N TYR A 271 -10.56 9.62 6.94
CA TYR A 271 -11.80 10.30 7.32
C TYR A 271 -12.67 9.48 8.28
N LYS A 272 -12.79 8.19 8.04
CA LYS A 272 -13.74 7.30 8.71
C LYS A 272 -13.50 7.19 10.22
N ASP A 273 -12.25 6.96 10.64
CA ASP A 273 -11.92 6.73 12.05
C ASP A 273 -11.25 7.96 12.72
N HIS A 274 -10.69 8.88 11.91
CA HIS A 274 -9.93 10.04 12.40
C HIS A 274 -10.56 11.39 12.04
N GLY A 275 -11.62 11.42 11.21
CA GLY A 275 -12.22 12.66 10.72
C GLY A 275 -11.25 13.50 9.88
N TRP A 276 -10.22 12.89 9.32
CA TRP A 276 -9.19 13.56 8.55
C TRP A 276 -9.54 13.61 7.06
N PHE A 277 -9.28 14.73 6.43
CA PHE A 277 -9.27 14.84 4.98
C PHE A 277 -8.30 15.94 4.54
N THR A 278 -7.90 15.91 3.28
CA THR A 278 -7.15 16.99 2.65
C THR A 278 -7.81 17.38 1.34
N ASN A 279 -7.74 18.67 0.97
CA ASN A 279 -8.20 19.13 -0.33
C ASN A 279 -6.99 19.35 -1.23
N LEU A 280 -6.86 18.57 -2.29
CA LEU A 280 -5.95 18.90 -3.36
C LEU A 280 -6.47 20.10 -4.15
N GLY A 281 -5.61 20.78 -4.86
CA GLY A 281 -5.94 21.92 -5.70
C GLY A 281 -4.69 22.62 -6.19
N GLU A 282 -4.83 23.67 -6.98
CA GLU A 282 -3.70 24.43 -7.49
C GLU A 282 -2.80 24.91 -6.33
N GLY A 283 -1.54 24.47 -6.36
CA GLY A 283 -0.56 24.78 -5.32
C GLY A 283 -0.73 24.05 -3.99
N ASN A 284 -1.65 23.08 -3.89
CA ASN A 284 -1.88 22.27 -2.70
C ASN A 284 -1.73 20.77 -3.02
N ASP A 285 -0.50 20.33 -3.12
CA ASP A 285 -0.13 18.92 -3.27
C ASP A 285 -0.13 18.23 -1.90
N PHE A 286 -0.24 16.91 -1.89
CA PHE A 286 -0.21 16.11 -0.66
C PHE A 286 0.83 15.02 -0.74
N GLU A 287 1.56 14.82 0.36
CA GLU A 287 2.46 13.68 0.55
C GLU A 287 1.99 12.87 1.76
N SER A 288 1.79 11.57 1.56
CA SER A 288 1.33 10.68 2.62
C SER A 288 2.40 10.40 3.66
N ILE A 289 1.98 9.95 4.84
CA ILE A 289 2.88 9.51 5.90
C ILE A 289 3.72 8.33 5.41
N PRO A 290 5.05 8.35 5.56
CA PRO A 290 5.87 7.24 5.12
C PRO A 290 5.61 5.96 5.92
N VAL A 291 5.72 4.84 5.21
CA VAL A 291 5.67 3.49 5.79
C VAL A 291 6.93 2.74 5.36
N SER A 292 7.63 2.17 6.33
CA SER A 292 8.71 1.22 6.05
C SER A 292 8.18 -0.21 6.13
N PHE A 293 8.61 -1.08 5.21
CA PHE A 293 8.31 -2.51 5.28
C PHE A 293 9.55 -3.35 4.94
N ALA A 294 9.61 -4.54 5.51
CA ALA A 294 10.66 -5.51 5.24
C ALA A 294 10.05 -6.86 4.91
N ILE A 295 10.60 -7.55 3.90
CA ILE A 295 10.24 -8.92 3.55
C ILE A 295 11.47 -9.79 3.77
N ALA A 296 11.38 -10.76 4.68
CA ALA A 296 12.49 -11.63 5.01
C ALA A 296 12.09 -13.10 4.91
N ALA A 297 13.01 -13.94 4.44
CA ALA A 297 12.84 -15.38 4.49
C ALA A 297 13.01 -15.87 5.94
N GLY A 298 12.09 -16.68 6.42
CA GLY A 298 12.08 -17.22 7.78
C GLY A 298 10.98 -16.62 8.65
N ASP A 299 11.23 -16.62 9.95
CA ASP A 299 10.28 -16.16 10.96
C ASP A 299 10.29 -14.61 11.14
N TRP A 300 9.49 -14.13 12.05
CA TRP A 300 9.36 -12.71 12.36
C TRP A 300 10.67 -12.03 12.77
N GLN A 301 11.62 -12.77 13.37
CA GLN A 301 12.88 -12.19 13.87
C GLN A 301 13.75 -11.67 12.74
N GLN A 302 13.74 -12.37 11.58
CA GLN A 302 14.45 -11.90 10.39
C GLN A 302 13.88 -10.58 9.84
N ALA A 303 12.55 -10.45 9.81
CA ALA A 303 11.93 -9.20 9.35
C ALA A 303 12.20 -8.03 10.31
N VAL A 304 12.21 -8.28 11.63
CA VAL A 304 12.59 -7.29 12.64
C VAL A 304 14.06 -6.88 12.51
N ALA A 305 14.95 -7.84 12.22
CA ALA A 305 16.36 -7.55 12.00
C ALA A 305 16.57 -6.63 10.80
N GLU A 306 15.95 -6.92 9.66
CA GLU A 306 16.00 -6.09 8.45
C GLU A 306 15.44 -4.68 8.70
N MET A 307 14.31 -4.57 9.36
CA MET A 307 13.72 -3.28 9.73
C MET A 307 14.65 -2.48 10.67
N THR A 308 15.33 -3.15 11.59
CA THR A 308 16.29 -2.51 12.50
C THR A 308 17.50 -1.96 11.75
N LEU A 309 18.02 -2.71 10.77
CA LEU A 309 19.13 -2.26 9.93
C LEU A 309 18.74 -1.04 9.08
N GLN A 310 17.53 -1.05 8.49
CA GLN A 310 17.02 0.07 7.74
C GLN A 310 16.89 1.34 8.60
N ARG A 311 16.34 1.23 9.81
CA ARG A 311 16.23 2.38 10.73
C ARG A 311 17.59 2.98 11.06
N ARG A 312 18.62 2.14 11.20
CA ARG A 312 20.00 2.62 11.40
C ARG A 312 20.52 3.35 10.18
N ALA A 313 20.29 2.82 8.97
CA ALA A 313 20.68 3.45 7.71
C ALA A 313 19.97 4.81 7.53
N LEU A 314 18.65 4.89 7.77
CA LEU A 314 17.89 6.15 7.71
C LEU A 314 18.42 7.21 8.68
N ARG A 315 18.84 6.84 9.89
CA ARG A 315 19.43 7.78 10.85
C ARG A 315 20.76 8.32 10.35
N ILE A 316 21.60 7.46 9.78
CA ILE A 316 22.89 7.86 9.22
C ILE A 316 22.67 8.83 8.06
N ALA A 317 21.79 8.52 7.13
CA ALA A 317 21.47 9.40 5.99
C ALA A 317 20.98 10.78 6.45
N LYS A 318 20.08 10.84 7.45
CA LYS A 318 19.59 12.10 8.03
C LYS A 318 20.69 12.90 8.73
N LEU A 319 21.59 12.24 9.47
CA LEU A 319 22.71 12.92 10.13
C LEU A 319 23.67 13.52 9.11
N VAL A 320 24.03 12.77 8.08
CA VAL A 320 24.93 13.25 7.01
C VAL A 320 24.31 14.43 6.27
N SER A 321 23.02 14.36 5.94
CA SER A 321 22.32 15.48 5.28
C SER A 321 22.24 16.72 6.15
N TRP A 322 22.09 16.58 7.47
CA TRP A 322 22.07 17.69 8.41
C TRP A 322 23.44 18.37 8.51
N ASP A 323 24.52 17.61 8.67
CA ASP A 323 25.89 18.17 8.70
C ASP A 323 26.21 18.90 7.39
N ALA A 324 25.81 18.38 6.23
CA ALA A 324 25.96 19.05 4.95
C ALA A 324 25.19 20.38 4.88
N SER A 325 23.96 20.43 5.43
CA SER A 325 23.13 21.63 5.46
C SER A 325 23.71 22.72 6.37
N ILE A 326 24.20 22.33 7.54
CA ILE A 326 24.88 23.25 8.48
C ILE A 326 26.16 23.81 7.85
N SER A 327 26.98 22.95 7.26
CA SER A 327 28.21 23.35 6.60
C SER A 327 27.97 24.33 5.44
N SER A 328 26.90 24.12 4.65
CA SER A 328 26.49 25.01 3.56
C SER A 328 25.96 26.36 4.07
N SER A 329 25.27 26.37 5.19
CA SER A 329 24.75 27.58 5.81
C SER A 329 25.86 28.44 6.40
N ILE A 330 26.85 27.81 7.04
CA ILE A 330 28.03 28.52 7.57
C ILE A 330 28.86 29.15 6.44
N ARG A 331 29.04 28.45 5.31
CA ARG A 331 29.77 28.99 4.15
C ARG A 331 29.06 30.17 3.47
N ARG A 332 27.76 30.36 3.66
CA ARG A 332 27.02 31.52 3.13
C ARG A 332 27.07 32.72 4.04
N VAL A 333 27.48 32.56 5.27
CA VAL A 333 27.57 33.64 6.27
C VAL A 333 29.01 34.18 6.42
N LEU A 334 29.99 33.43 5.95
CA LEU A 334 31.39 33.85 5.82
C LEU A 334 31.70 34.32 4.40
#